data_898c548ddc3377f15a8d08fdc7d1858b
#
_entry.id   898c548ddc3377f15a8d08fdc7d1858b
#
_cell.length_a   1.000
_cell.length_b   1.000
_cell.length_c   1.000
_cell.angle_alpha   90.00
_cell.angle_beta   90.00
_cell.angle_gamma   90.00
#
_symmetry.space_group_name_H-M   'P 1'
#
loop_
_entity.id
_entity.type
_entity.pdbx_description
1 polymer ?
#
loop_
_entity_poly.entity_id
_entity_poly.type
_entity_poly.pdbx_seq_one_letter_code
_entity_poly.pdbx_strand_id
1 'polypeptide(L)'
;MFFDYDKYDIRSDARDVLQKDASGLKAHSGGTMVLEGHCDERGTPEYNLALGQRRADAVMAYLKDLGVETGSIQTVSYGEERPFDQGHDESAWAKNRRVHFRFQ
;
A
#
# COMPACT_ATOMS: atom_id res chain seq x y z
N MET A 1 -1.14 -5.89 1.69
CA MET A 1 -1.12 -5.09 2.93
C MET A 1 -2.39 -4.27 3.04
N PHE A 2 -3.07 -4.37 4.15
CA PHE A 2 -4.41 -3.81 4.33
C PHE A 2 -4.43 -2.68 5.35
N PHE A 3 -5.42 -1.81 5.22
CA PHE A 3 -5.61 -0.63 6.06
C PHE A 3 -7.03 -0.57 6.62
N ASP A 4 -7.17 0.07 7.77
CA ASP A 4 -8.46 0.36 8.34
C ASP A 4 -9.17 1.46 7.56
N TYR A 5 -10.49 1.57 7.71
CA TYR A 5 -11.28 2.58 7.01
C TYR A 5 -10.77 3.99 7.31
N ASP A 6 -10.63 4.79 6.28
CA ASP A 6 -10.20 6.20 6.36
C ASP A 6 -8.87 6.40 7.10
N LYS A 7 -8.01 5.36 7.13
CA LYS A 7 -6.72 5.42 7.79
C LYS A 7 -5.60 5.15 6.78
N TYR A 8 -4.45 5.76 7.04
CA TYR A 8 -3.22 5.47 6.30
C TYR A 8 -2.07 5.04 7.24
N ASP A 9 -2.35 4.91 8.53
CA ASP A 9 -1.39 4.36 9.48
C ASP A 9 -1.21 2.86 9.24
N ILE A 10 0.01 2.40 9.29
CA ILE A 10 0.31 0.97 9.11
C ILE A 10 -0.17 0.21 10.34
N ARG A 11 -1.03 -0.78 10.11
CA ARG A 11 -1.57 -1.63 11.17
C ARG A 11 -0.43 -2.44 11.81
N SER A 12 -0.60 -2.78 13.10
CA SER A 12 0.42 -3.53 13.84
C SER A 12 0.70 -4.91 13.22
N ASP A 13 -0.33 -5.60 12.71
CA ASP A 13 -0.17 -6.88 12.03
C ASP A 13 0.62 -6.73 10.73
N ALA A 14 0.44 -5.63 10.02
CA ALA A 14 1.17 -5.33 8.79
C ALA A 14 2.65 -4.99 9.06
N ARG A 15 2.96 -4.39 10.20
CA ARG A 15 4.34 -4.06 10.57
C ARG A 15 5.21 -5.32 10.67
N ASP A 16 4.68 -6.37 11.27
CA ASP A 16 5.41 -7.65 11.40
C ASP A 16 5.70 -8.26 10.04
N VAL A 17 4.72 -8.24 9.14
CA VAL A 17 4.88 -8.73 7.77
C VAL A 17 5.92 -7.92 7.02
N LEU A 18 5.89 -6.58 7.15
CA LEU A 18 6.86 -5.71 6.49
C LEU A 18 8.27 -5.91 7.01
N GLN A 19 8.45 -6.17 8.30
CA GLN A 19 9.77 -6.46 8.86
C GLN A 19 10.38 -7.70 8.24
N LYS A 20 9.57 -8.74 8.01
CA LYS A 20 10.01 -9.96 7.32
C LYS A 20 10.31 -9.69 5.85
N ASP A 21 9.42 -8.96 5.17
CA ASP A 21 9.57 -8.63 3.76
C ASP A 21 10.78 -7.71 3.51
N ALA A 22 11.10 -6.83 4.47
CA ALA A 22 12.24 -5.92 4.35
C ALA A 22 13.56 -6.66 4.15
N SER A 23 13.77 -7.79 4.83
CA SER A 23 14.98 -8.59 4.65
C SER A 23 15.12 -9.12 3.23
N GLY A 24 14.01 -9.59 2.64
CA GLY A 24 14.01 -10.04 1.25
C GLY A 24 14.22 -8.89 0.27
N LEU A 25 13.62 -7.73 0.55
CA LEU A 25 13.77 -6.55 -0.30
C LEU A 25 15.19 -6.00 -0.26
N LYS A 26 15.87 -6.02 0.88
CA LYS A 26 17.28 -5.62 0.99
C LYS A 26 18.19 -6.52 0.18
N ALA A 27 17.89 -7.81 0.14
CA ALA A 27 18.66 -8.78 -0.63
C ALA A 27 18.38 -8.70 -2.14
N HIS A 28 17.25 -8.12 -2.53
CA HIS A 28 16.83 -8.00 -3.93
C HIS A 28 17.38 -6.70 -4.50
N SER A 29 18.49 -6.79 -5.22
CA SER A 29 19.11 -5.63 -5.87
C SER A 29 18.81 -5.61 -7.36
N GLY A 30 18.65 -4.41 -7.93
CA GLY A 30 18.61 -4.21 -9.37
C GLY A 30 17.22 -4.24 -10.02
N GLY A 31 16.14 -4.25 -9.26
CA GLY A 31 14.79 -4.14 -9.80
C GLY A 31 14.10 -2.84 -9.40
N THR A 32 13.06 -2.48 -10.12
CA THR A 32 12.17 -1.38 -9.74
C THR A 32 10.91 -1.96 -9.09
N MET A 33 10.47 -1.34 -8.03
CA MET A 33 9.24 -1.72 -7.35
C MET A 33 8.27 -0.55 -7.32
N VAL A 34 6.99 -0.83 -7.51
CA VAL A 34 5.92 0.17 -7.40
C VAL A 34 5.03 -0.21 -6.23
N LEU A 35 4.78 0.74 -5.35
CA LEU A 35 3.81 0.62 -4.26
C LEU A 35 2.51 1.27 -4.73
N GLU A 36 1.48 0.45 -4.94
CA GLU A 36 0.18 0.90 -5.43
C GLU A 36 -0.78 1.06 -4.27
N GLY A 37 -1.18 2.29 -4.00
CA GLY A 37 -2.17 2.60 -2.96
C GLY A 37 -3.58 2.47 -3.50
N HIS A 38 -4.42 1.76 -2.75
CA HIS A 38 -5.81 1.51 -3.12
C HIS A 38 -6.75 1.82 -1.96
N CYS A 39 -7.99 2.15 -2.30
CA CYS A 39 -9.04 2.46 -1.34
C CYS A 39 -10.30 1.65 -1.67
N ASP A 40 -11.21 1.54 -0.67
CA ASP A 40 -12.55 1.08 -0.98
C ASP A 40 -13.34 2.20 -1.71
N GLU A 41 -14.54 1.88 -2.17
CA GLU A 41 -15.33 2.79 -3.02
C GLU A 41 -15.98 3.97 -2.29
N ARG A 42 -15.92 4.00 -0.95
CA ARG A 42 -16.57 5.03 -0.16
C ARG A 42 -15.76 6.33 -0.19
N GLY A 43 -16.46 7.45 -0.35
CA GLY A 43 -15.85 8.77 -0.45
C GLY A 43 -15.78 9.27 -1.88
N THR A 44 -15.19 10.46 -2.07
CA THR A 44 -15.03 11.03 -3.41
C THR A 44 -13.80 10.42 -4.10
N PRO A 45 -13.79 10.37 -5.45
CA PRO A 45 -12.61 9.91 -6.19
C PRO A 45 -11.33 10.68 -5.84
N GLU A 46 -11.43 12.00 -5.71
CA GLU A 46 -10.26 12.84 -5.37
C GLU A 46 -9.74 12.54 -3.98
N TYR A 47 -10.63 12.38 -3.01
CA TYR A 47 -10.25 12.01 -1.64
C TYR A 47 -9.56 10.65 -1.62
N ASN A 48 -10.10 9.68 -2.35
CA ASN A 48 -9.56 8.32 -2.40
C ASN A 48 -8.23 8.25 -3.12
N LEU A 49 -8.00 9.05 -4.15
CA LEU A 49 -6.69 9.15 -4.78
C LEU A 49 -5.66 9.65 -3.77
N ALA A 50 -5.99 10.69 -3.01
CA ALA A 50 -5.10 11.24 -1.99
C ALA A 50 -4.85 10.23 -0.86
N LEU A 51 -5.88 9.52 -0.41
CA LEU A 51 -5.75 8.51 0.64
C LEU A 51 -4.88 7.34 0.19
N GLY A 52 -5.08 6.87 -1.05
CA GLY A 52 -4.24 5.82 -1.63
C GLY A 52 -2.77 6.24 -1.70
N GLN A 53 -2.50 7.49 -2.07
CA GLN A 53 -1.14 8.02 -2.10
C GLN A 53 -0.52 8.06 -0.70
N ARG A 54 -1.28 8.50 0.30
CA ARG A 54 -0.81 8.52 1.70
C ARG A 54 -0.50 7.12 2.20
N ARG A 55 -1.30 6.12 1.82
CA ARG A 55 -1.05 4.72 2.19
C ARG A 55 0.23 4.20 1.56
N ALA A 56 0.45 4.46 0.28
CA ALA A 56 1.68 4.06 -0.41
C ALA A 56 2.89 4.76 0.20
N ASP A 57 2.79 6.05 0.48
CA ASP A 57 3.87 6.83 1.09
C ASP A 57 4.19 6.37 2.50
N ALA A 58 3.18 5.96 3.28
CA ALA A 58 3.39 5.43 4.63
C ALA A 58 4.18 4.12 4.59
N VAL A 59 3.85 3.24 3.64
CA VAL A 59 4.59 1.99 3.45
C VAL A 59 6.05 2.28 3.03
N MET A 60 6.25 3.22 2.12
CA MET A 60 7.60 3.60 1.67
C MET A 60 8.43 4.15 2.82
N ALA A 61 7.87 5.04 3.63
CA ALA A 61 8.55 5.60 4.79
C ALA A 61 8.94 4.52 5.80
N TYR A 62 8.04 3.57 6.05
CA TYR A 62 8.32 2.47 6.97
C TYR A 62 9.42 1.55 6.44
N LEU A 63 9.40 1.22 5.15
CA LEU A 63 10.46 0.43 4.53
C LEU A 63 11.82 1.14 4.64
N LYS A 64 11.85 2.45 4.43
CA LYS A 64 13.05 3.25 4.60
C LYS A 64 13.58 3.19 6.03
N ASP A 65 12.70 3.29 7.01
CA ASP A 65 13.06 3.18 8.43
C ASP A 65 13.61 1.79 8.76
N LEU A 66 13.18 0.76 8.06
CA LEU A 66 13.71 -0.61 8.20
C LEU A 66 15.04 -0.81 7.45
N GLY A 67 15.54 0.22 6.79
CA GLY A 67 16.82 0.18 6.09
C GLY A 67 16.74 -0.33 4.65
N VAL A 68 15.55 -0.40 4.05
CA VAL A 68 15.39 -0.77 2.65
C VAL A 68 15.81 0.42 1.77
N GLU A 69 16.58 0.15 0.73
CA GLU A 69 16.93 1.18 -0.26
C GLU A 69 15.71 1.57 -1.07
N THR A 70 15.32 2.84 -1.02
CA THR A 70 14.10 3.33 -1.64
C THR A 70 14.32 4.05 -2.97
N GLY A 71 15.55 4.12 -3.46
CA GLY A 71 15.87 4.83 -4.70
C GLY A 71 15.20 4.26 -5.94
N SER A 72 14.91 2.96 -5.94
CA SER A 72 14.19 2.28 -7.04
C SER A 72 12.75 1.92 -6.71
N ILE A 73 12.17 2.54 -5.67
CA ILE A 73 10.78 2.36 -5.29
C ILE A 73 9.99 3.59 -5.71
N GLN A 74 8.88 3.36 -6.39
CA GLN A 74 7.95 4.40 -6.79
C GLN A 74 6.61 4.18 -6.08
N THR A 75 5.88 5.26 -5.85
CA THR A 75 4.53 5.22 -5.30
C THR A 75 3.53 5.71 -6.33
N VAL A 76 2.36 5.08 -6.37
CA VAL A 76 1.26 5.51 -7.22
C VAL A 76 -0.05 5.23 -6.50
N SER A 77 -1.05 6.05 -6.72
CA SER A 77 -2.39 5.82 -6.20
C SER A 77 -3.36 5.56 -7.34
N TYR A 78 -4.15 4.51 -7.19
CA TYR A 78 -5.33 4.26 -8.04
C TYR A 78 -6.63 4.60 -7.34
N GLY A 79 -6.58 4.97 -6.05
CA GLY A 79 -7.79 5.24 -5.28
C GLY A 79 -8.73 4.05 -5.32
N GLU A 80 -9.96 4.28 -5.76
CA GLU A 80 -10.97 3.22 -5.90
C GLU A 80 -11.07 2.62 -7.30
N GLU A 81 -10.23 3.04 -8.23
CA GLU A 81 -10.38 2.73 -9.67
C GLU A 81 -10.04 1.30 -10.05
N ARG A 82 -9.26 0.60 -9.21
CA ARG A 82 -8.83 -0.79 -9.48
C ARG A 82 -9.15 -1.68 -8.28
N PRO A 83 -10.42 -1.99 -8.03
CA PRO A 83 -10.77 -2.80 -6.88
C PRO A 83 -10.29 -4.25 -7.03
N PHE A 84 -9.81 -4.80 -5.93
CA PHE A 84 -9.49 -6.22 -5.84
C PHE A 84 -10.78 -7.06 -5.77
N ASP A 85 -11.78 -6.54 -5.06
CA ASP A 85 -13.10 -7.16 -4.93
C ASP A 85 -14.14 -6.13 -5.37
N GLN A 86 -15.01 -6.48 -6.30
CA GLN A 86 -16.01 -5.57 -6.85
C GLN A 86 -17.33 -5.56 -6.05
N GLY A 87 -17.37 -6.24 -4.91
CA GLY A 87 -18.52 -6.20 -4.03
C GLY A 87 -18.71 -4.85 -3.33
N HIS A 88 -19.85 -4.68 -2.68
CA HIS A 88 -20.26 -3.42 -2.06
C HIS A 88 -20.58 -3.58 -0.57
N ASP A 89 -19.86 -4.45 0.12
CA ASP A 89 -20.01 -4.68 1.56
C ASP A 89 -18.65 -4.54 2.26
N GLU A 90 -18.66 -4.61 3.58
CA GLU A 90 -17.44 -4.44 4.39
C GLU A 90 -16.38 -5.48 4.03
N SER A 91 -16.76 -6.70 3.70
CA SER A 91 -15.80 -7.73 3.31
C SER A 91 -15.04 -7.33 2.05
N ALA A 92 -15.75 -6.83 1.03
CA ALA A 92 -15.12 -6.35 -0.21
C ALA A 92 -14.30 -5.08 0.05
N TRP A 93 -14.84 -4.14 0.81
CA TRP A 93 -14.17 -2.88 1.11
C TRP A 93 -12.86 -3.11 1.86
N ALA A 94 -12.85 -4.04 2.82
CA ALA A 94 -11.62 -4.37 3.56
C ALA A 94 -10.52 -4.89 2.63
N LYS A 95 -10.87 -5.69 1.63
CA LYS A 95 -9.91 -6.19 0.64
C LYS A 95 -9.37 -5.09 -0.27
N ASN A 96 -10.13 -4.02 -0.48
CA ASN A 96 -9.75 -2.92 -1.35
C ASN A 96 -8.89 -1.87 -0.64
N ARG A 97 -8.91 -1.80 0.69
CA ARG A 97 -8.07 -0.90 1.47
C ARG A 97 -6.67 -1.48 1.60
N ARG A 98 -5.84 -1.28 0.58
CA ARG A 98 -4.54 -1.97 0.51
C ARG A 98 -3.46 -1.16 -0.19
N VAL A 99 -2.21 -1.56 0.05
CA VAL A 99 -1.07 -1.24 -0.80
C VAL A 99 -0.60 -2.55 -1.45
N HIS A 100 -0.53 -2.54 -2.76
CA HIS A 100 -0.06 -3.68 -3.55
C HIS A 100 1.38 -3.43 -3.99
N PHE A 101 2.23 -4.43 -3.79
CA PHE A 101 3.64 -4.39 -4.18
C PHE A 101 3.77 -5.00 -5.57
N ARG A 102 4.19 -4.19 -6.55
CA ARG A 102 4.38 -4.66 -7.92
C ARG A 102 5.83 -4.52 -8.30
N PHE A 103 6.46 -5.63 -8.66
CA PHE A 103 7.83 -5.65 -9.14
C PHE A 103 7.85 -5.50 -10.66
N GLN A 104 8.81 -4.72 -11.13
CA GLN A 104 9.03 -4.50 -12.57
C GLN A 104 10.33 -5.13 -13.02
#